data_fee1c03ef4065325222c548613456ca3
#
_entry.id   fee1c03ef4065325222c548613456ca3
#
_cell.length_a   1.000
_cell.length_b   1.000
_cell.length_c   1.000
_cell.angle_alpha   90.00
_cell.angle_beta   90.00
_cell.angle_gamma   90.00
#
_symmetry.space_group_name_H-M   'P 1'
#
loop_
_entity.id
_entity.type
_entity.pdbx_description
1 polymer ?
#
loop_
_entity_poly.entity_id
_entity_poly.type
_entity_poly.pdbx_seq_one_letter_code
_entity_poly.pdbx_strand_id
1 'polypeptide(L)'
;MPALSMFYGIIVRMQSEKGGRHHKPHIHAIYGDDEIVIALDGEVLEGGIPIRQLKMLEGWMAIHEDELMANWKMLSAGEGYFKIEPLR
;
A
#
# COMPACT_ATOMS: atom_id res chain seq x y z
N MET A 1 -9.12 -8.50 1.43
CA MET A 1 -7.93 -7.62 1.36
C MET A 1 -7.99 -6.63 2.51
N PRO A 2 -7.06 -6.69 3.46
CA PRO A 2 -7.11 -5.81 4.62
C PRO A 2 -6.73 -4.37 4.28
N ALA A 3 -7.46 -3.43 4.88
CA ALA A 3 -7.12 -2.02 4.80
C ALA A 3 -6.13 -1.70 5.91
N LEU A 4 -4.94 -1.22 5.57
CA LEU A 4 -3.91 -0.87 6.52
C LEU A 4 -4.09 0.55 7.06
N SER A 5 -4.61 1.45 6.24
CA SER A 5 -4.81 2.84 6.63
C SER A 5 -5.77 3.53 5.67
N MET A 6 -6.35 4.64 6.12
CA MET A 6 -7.21 5.49 5.29
C MET A 6 -6.93 6.94 5.65
N PHE A 7 -6.65 7.78 4.64
CA PHE A 7 -6.38 9.19 4.87
C PHE A 7 -6.62 9.98 3.58
N TYR A 8 -7.20 11.14 3.72
CA TYR A 8 -7.49 12.09 2.62
C TYR A 8 -8.16 11.41 1.42
N GLY A 9 -9.12 10.50 1.69
CA GLY A 9 -9.86 9.80 0.64
C GLY A 9 -9.13 8.60 0.04
N ILE A 10 -7.91 8.33 0.47
CA ILE A 10 -7.12 7.20 -0.02
C ILE A 10 -7.31 6.01 0.91
N ILE A 11 -7.60 4.84 0.34
CA ILE A 11 -7.66 3.59 1.09
C ILE A 11 -6.44 2.76 0.71
N VAL A 12 -5.60 2.45 1.69
CA VAL A 12 -4.39 1.65 1.46
C VAL A 12 -4.65 0.21 1.87
N ARG A 13 -4.43 -0.72 0.95
CA ARG A 13 -4.63 -2.15 1.17
C ARG A 13 -3.38 -2.93 0.80
N MET A 14 -3.20 -4.08 1.42
CA MET A 14 -2.09 -4.97 1.15
C MET A 14 -2.57 -6.41 1.24
N GLN A 15 -2.08 -7.25 0.32
CA GLN A 15 -2.32 -8.69 0.41
C GLN A 15 -1.11 -9.41 -0.13
N SER A 16 -0.86 -10.61 0.38
CA SER A 16 0.15 -11.49 -0.18
C SER A 16 -0.38 -12.10 -1.47
N GLU A 17 0.37 -11.94 -2.56
CA GLU A 17 -0.04 -12.44 -3.87
C GLU A 17 0.84 -13.63 -4.28
N LYS A 18 0.78 -14.71 -3.51
CA LYS A 18 1.46 -15.95 -3.89
C LYS A 18 0.92 -16.42 -5.22
N GLY A 19 1.81 -16.49 -6.22
CA GLY A 19 1.40 -16.84 -7.57
C GLY A 19 0.68 -15.73 -8.31
N GLY A 20 0.61 -14.52 -7.76
CA GLY A 20 0.00 -13.37 -8.40
C GLY A 20 0.92 -12.71 -9.41
N ARG A 21 0.42 -11.61 -10.02
CA ARG A 21 1.14 -10.87 -11.07
C ARG A 21 2.40 -10.17 -10.56
N HIS A 22 2.36 -9.71 -9.31
CA HIS A 22 3.42 -8.89 -8.74
C HIS A 22 4.04 -9.59 -7.56
N HIS A 23 5.32 -9.91 -7.64
CA HIS A 23 6.07 -10.61 -6.58
C HIS A 23 6.83 -9.65 -5.68
N LYS A 24 6.99 -8.41 -6.13
CA LYS A 24 7.66 -7.37 -5.39
C LYS A 24 6.76 -6.86 -4.26
N PRO A 25 7.29 -6.59 -3.06
CA PRO A 25 6.46 -6.01 -1.98
C PRO A 25 5.76 -4.76 -2.46
N HIS A 26 4.44 -4.69 -2.30
CA HIS A 26 3.63 -3.60 -2.85
C HIS A 26 2.35 -3.40 -2.06
N ILE A 27 1.70 -2.26 -2.30
CA ILE A 27 0.38 -1.95 -1.77
C ILE A 27 -0.56 -1.61 -2.92
N HIS A 28 -1.84 -1.69 -2.63
CA HIS A 28 -2.91 -1.18 -3.50
C HIS A 28 -3.49 0.05 -2.81
N ALA A 29 -3.57 1.16 -3.52
CA ALA A 29 -4.18 2.38 -3.00
C ALA A 29 -5.34 2.78 -3.89
N ILE A 30 -6.49 3.05 -3.29
CA ILE A 30 -7.72 3.36 -3.99
C ILE A 30 -8.16 4.77 -3.65
N TYR A 31 -8.45 5.56 -4.67
CA TYR A 31 -8.98 6.91 -4.51
C TYR A 31 -10.17 7.06 -5.47
N GLY A 32 -11.39 7.02 -4.92
CA GLY A 32 -12.59 7.03 -5.76
C GLY A 32 -12.61 5.82 -6.70
N ASP A 33 -12.67 6.09 -7.99
CA ASP A 33 -12.68 5.05 -9.01
C ASP A 33 -11.27 4.68 -9.50
N ASP A 34 -10.25 5.36 -9.00
CA ASP A 34 -8.86 5.14 -9.41
C ASP A 34 -8.15 4.19 -8.46
N GLU A 35 -7.25 3.39 -9.00
CA GLU A 35 -6.43 2.49 -8.19
C GLU A 35 -5.00 2.49 -8.70
N ILE A 36 -4.04 2.48 -7.78
CA ILE A 36 -2.63 2.35 -8.10
C ILE A 36 -2.06 1.16 -7.34
N VAL A 37 -1.22 0.38 -8.03
CA VAL A 37 -0.41 -0.66 -7.40
C VAL A 37 1.02 -0.12 -7.39
N ILE A 38 1.57 0.08 -6.21
CA ILE A 38 2.87 0.70 -6.05
C ILE A 38 3.74 -0.12 -5.11
N ALA A 39 4.97 -0.39 -5.55
CA ALA A 39 5.92 -1.14 -4.74
C ALA A 39 6.38 -0.31 -3.54
N LEU A 40 6.83 -0.99 -2.49
CA LEU A 40 7.28 -0.29 -1.28
C LEU A 40 8.49 0.60 -1.51
N ASP A 41 9.23 0.36 -2.59
CA ASP A 41 10.36 1.23 -2.98
C ASP A 41 9.94 2.44 -3.84
N GLY A 42 8.64 2.56 -4.12
CA GLY A 42 8.10 3.68 -4.89
C GLY A 42 7.85 3.43 -6.36
N GLU A 43 8.22 2.26 -6.88
CA GLU A 43 7.97 1.93 -8.28
C GLU A 43 6.49 1.69 -8.53
N VAL A 44 5.90 2.39 -9.50
CA VAL A 44 4.52 2.17 -9.90
C VAL A 44 4.46 0.91 -10.75
N LEU A 45 3.71 -0.09 -10.29
CA LEU A 45 3.57 -1.36 -10.99
C LEU A 45 2.36 -1.39 -11.91
N GLU A 46 1.28 -0.69 -11.54
CA GLU A 46 0.05 -0.73 -12.32
C GLU A 46 -0.84 0.44 -11.91
N GLY A 47 -1.60 0.99 -12.89
CA GLY A 47 -2.61 2.00 -12.62
C GLY A 47 -2.06 3.36 -12.22
N GLY A 48 -2.91 4.16 -11.58
CA GLY A 48 -2.54 5.50 -11.14
C GLY A 48 -3.67 6.19 -10.40
N ILE A 49 -3.31 7.20 -9.62
CA ILE A 49 -4.25 8.09 -8.92
C ILE A 49 -3.81 9.53 -9.21
N PRO A 50 -4.68 10.54 -8.90
CA PRO A 50 -4.28 11.93 -9.17
C PRO A 50 -2.96 12.28 -8.47
N ILE A 51 -2.17 13.13 -9.11
CA ILE A 51 -0.81 13.45 -8.65
C ILE A 51 -0.76 13.96 -7.22
N ARG A 52 -1.75 14.75 -6.81
CA ARG A 52 -1.81 15.27 -5.45
C ARG A 52 -1.91 14.14 -4.43
N GLN A 53 -2.79 13.17 -4.67
CA GLN A 53 -2.97 12.02 -3.80
C GLN A 53 -1.75 11.10 -3.86
N LEU A 54 -1.14 10.97 -5.03
CA LEU A 54 0.08 10.16 -5.18
C LEU A 54 1.21 10.72 -4.32
N LYS A 55 1.38 12.04 -4.31
CA LYS A 55 2.41 12.67 -3.48
C LYS A 55 2.17 12.43 -1.99
N MET A 56 0.92 12.53 -1.55
CA MET A 56 0.57 12.24 -0.15
C MET A 56 0.84 10.78 0.19
N LEU A 57 0.46 9.87 -0.71
CA LEU A 57 0.70 8.45 -0.53
C LEU A 57 2.20 8.15 -0.42
N GLU A 58 3.00 8.71 -1.31
CA GLU A 58 4.44 8.49 -1.29
C GLU A 58 5.09 9.02 -0.02
N GLY A 59 4.66 10.19 0.46
CA GLY A 59 5.14 10.74 1.72
C GLY A 59 4.81 9.85 2.90
N TRP A 60 3.58 9.36 2.94
CA TRP A 60 3.13 8.43 3.97
C TRP A 60 3.94 7.12 3.92
N MET A 61 4.17 6.59 2.72
CA MET A 61 4.96 5.37 2.55
C MET A 61 6.38 5.54 3.05
N ALA A 62 6.99 6.69 2.80
CA ALA A 62 8.34 6.98 3.26
C ALA A 62 8.42 7.00 4.79
N ILE A 63 7.41 7.58 5.44
CA ILE A 63 7.33 7.64 6.91
C ILE A 63 7.17 6.25 7.52
N HIS A 64 6.39 5.39 6.87
CA HIS A 64 5.97 4.09 7.42
C HIS A 64 6.60 2.90 6.70
N GLU A 65 7.76 3.08 6.11
CA GLU A 65 8.42 2.05 5.33
C GLU A 65 8.64 0.75 6.12
N ASP A 66 9.13 0.86 7.35
CA ASP A 66 9.40 -0.31 8.19
C ASP A 66 8.12 -1.05 8.54
N GLU A 67 7.05 -0.32 8.85
CA GLU A 67 5.76 -0.91 9.18
C GLU A 67 5.13 -1.60 7.98
N LEU A 68 5.28 -1.02 6.79
CA LEU A 68 4.79 -1.62 5.55
C LEU A 68 5.52 -2.92 5.25
N MET A 69 6.84 -2.95 5.40
CA MET A 69 7.61 -4.16 5.17
C MET A 69 7.27 -5.24 6.21
N ALA A 70 7.07 -4.85 7.47
CA ALA A 70 6.66 -5.79 8.51
C ALA A 70 5.31 -6.44 8.17
N ASN A 71 4.34 -5.63 7.73
CA ASN A 71 3.04 -6.15 7.30
C ASN A 71 3.17 -7.10 6.11
N TRP A 72 4.03 -6.76 5.16
CA TRP A 72 4.26 -7.62 3.99
C TRP A 72 4.77 -8.99 4.41
N LYS A 73 5.76 -9.02 5.30
CA LYS A 73 6.32 -10.27 5.80
C LYS A 73 5.29 -11.10 6.56
N MET A 74 4.49 -10.45 7.41
CA MET A 74 3.43 -11.13 8.17
C MET A 74 2.38 -11.72 7.26
N LEU A 75 1.89 -10.95 6.31
CA LEU A 75 0.87 -11.43 5.37
C LEU A 75 1.41 -12.56 4.50
N SER A 76 2.67 -12.48 4.08
CA SER A 76 3.30 -13.52 3.28
C SER A 76 3.45 -14.83 4.06
N ALA A 77 3.60 -14.74 5.37
CA ALA A 77 3.70 -15.90 6.24
C ALA A 77 2.34 -16.39 6.75
N GLY A 78 1.25 -15.73 6.36
CA GLY A 78 -0.08 -16.07 6.84
C GLY A 78 -0.34 -15.71 8.28
N GLU A 79 0.40 -14.74 8.83
CA GLU A 79 0.33 -14.36 10.24
C GLU A 79 -0.57 -13.16 10.54
N GLY A 80 -1.28 -12.65 9.53
CA GLY A 80 -2.16 -11.51 9.71
C GLY A 80 -1.50 -10.18 9.39
N TYR A 81 -2.03 -9.10 9.97
CA TYR A 81 -1.56 -7.75 9.69
C TYR A 81 -1.88 -6.82 10.86
N PHE A 82 -1.29 -5.62 10.85
CA PHE A 82 -1.65 -4.57 11.80
C PHE A 82 -1.88 -3.25 11.03
N LYS A 83 -2.75 -2.41 11.59
CA LYS A 83 -3.05 -1.12 10.98
C LYS A 83 -1.91 -0.13 11.22
N ILE A 84 -1.75 0.80 10.28
CA ILE A 84 -0.72 1.82 10.32
C ILE A 84 -1.39 3.19 10.49
N GLU A 85 -0.76 4.07 11.27
CA GLU A 85 -1.26 5.43 11.49
C GLU A 85 -1.47 6.15 10.16
N PRO A 86 -2.62 6.83 9.99
CA PRO A 86 -2.86 7.58 8.76
C PRO A 86 -1.98 8.83 8.69
N LEU A 87 -1.86 9.37 7.49
CA LEU A 87 -1.21 10.66 7.27
C LEU A 87 -2.08 11.75 7.90
N ARG A 88 -1.45 12.65 8.63
CA ARG A 88 -2.16 13.73 9.32
C ARG A 88 -1.76 15.10 8.82
#